data_6b1b35b430358e91c93cbf80f86dd016
#
_entry.id   6b1b35b430358e91c93cbf80f86dd016
#
_cell.length_a   1.000
_cell.length_b   1.000
_cell.length_c   1.000
_cell.angle_alpha   90.00
_cell.angle_beta   90.00
_cell.angle_gamma   90.00
#
_symmetry.space_group_name_H-M   'P 1'
#
loop_
_entity.id
_entity.type
_entity.pdbx_description
1 polymer ?
#
loop_
_entity_poly.entity_id
_entity_poly.type
_entity_poly.pdbx_seq_one_letter_code
_entity_poly.pdbx_strand_id
1 'polypeptide(L)'
;MAQRIKGAKGRSLADAALRLSQRVHERYPQAVITTLDIPYTDEDLTIEVSLPKGYALREVNDELIRVCLEIEDELAVTILTQASRLPHKA
;
A
#
# COMPACT_ATOMS: atom_id res chain seq x y z
N MET A 1 25.45 7.54 -10.79
CA MET A 1 24.49 7.40 -11.16
C MET A 1 23.22 7.32 -10.37
N ALA A 2 22.94 8.45 -9.78
CA ALA A 2 21.74 8.62 -8.98
C ALA A 2 20.47 8.34 -9.79
N GLN A 3 20.49 8.71 -11.08
CA GLN A 3 19.34 8.51 -11.94
C GLN A 3 19.04 7.04 -12.16
N ARG A 4 20.08 6.23 -12.30
CA ARG A 4 19.89 4.80 -12.51
C ARG A 4 19.28 4.13 -11.29
N ILE A 5 19.77 4.51 -10.11
CA ILE A 5 19.22 4.00 -8.86
C ILE A 5 17.78 4.43 -8.72
N LYS A 6 17.50 5.68 -9.03
CA LYS A 6 16.17 6.23 -8.96
C LYS A 6 15.20 5.50 -9.88
N GLY A 7 15.65 5.19 -11.10
CA GLY A 7 14.81 4.46 -12.04
C GLY A 7 14.53 3.06 -11.57
N ALA A 8 15.53 2.37 -11.02
CA ALA A 8 15.32 1.03 -10.48
C ALA A 8 14.36 1.06 -9.31
N LYS A 9 14.49 2.05 -8.44
CA LYS A 9 13.58 2.18 -7.31
C LYS A 9 12.17 2.49 -7.77
N GLY A 10 12.03 3.33 -8.78
CA GLY A 10 10.72 3.64 -9.32
C GLY A 10 10.01 2.40 -9.86
N ARG A 11 10.77 1.52 -10.51
CA ARG A 11 10.24 0.26 -11.00
C ARG A 11 9.81 -0.63 -9.84
N SER A 12 10.62 -0.71 -8.79
CA SER A 12 10.29 -1.49 -7.61
C SER A 12 9.05 -0.94 -6.90
N LEU A 13 8.88 0.37 -6.88
CA LEU A 13 7.71 0.98 -6.28
C LEU A 13 6.44 0.62 -7.05
N ALA A 14 6.51 0.64 -8.38
CA ALA A 14 5.36 0.26 -9.20
C ALA A 14 4.99 -1.22 -8.97
N ASP A 15 6.00 -2.08 -8.91
CA ASP A 15 5.79 -3.49 -8.62
C ASP A 15 5.19 -3.69 -7.24
N ALA A 16 5.71 -2.97 -6.25
CA ALA A 16 5.22 -3.08 -4.88
C ALA A 16 3.75 -2.67 -4.80
N ALA A 17 3.39 -1.55 -5.44
CA ALA A 17 2.02 -1.08 -5.44
C ALA A 17 1.09 -2.10 -6.10
N LEU A 18 1.52 -2.68 -7.22
CA LEU A 18 0.74 -3.67 -7.92
C LEU A 18 0.54 -4.94 -7.09
N ARG A 19 1.61 -5.43 -6.48
CA ARG A 19 1.53 -6.63 -5.66
C ARG A 19 0.65 -6.42 -4.45
N LEU A 20 0.81 -5.27 -3.80
CA LEU A 20 -0.02 -4.95 -2.65
C LEU A 20 -1.49 -4.87 -3.06
N SER A 21 -1.77 -4.21 -4.17
CA SER A 21 -3.12 -4.08 -4.68
C SER A 21 -3.74 -5.44 -4.96
N GLN A 22 -2.98 -6.33 -5.60
CA GLN A 22 -3.47 -7.66 -5.90
C GLN A 22 -3.76 -8.46 -4.63
N ARG A 23 -2.83 -8.41 -3.66
CA ARG A 23 -3.01 -9.13 -2.42
C ARG A 23 -4.20 -8.61 -1.62
N VAL A 24 -4.36 -7.29 -1.61
CA VAL A 24 -5.49 -6.67 -0.90
C VAL A 24 -6.80 -7.06 -1.55
N HIS A 25 -6.87 -7.03 -2.88
CA HIS A 25 -8.12 -7.34 -3.58
C HIS A 25 -8.48 -8.81 -3.50
N GLU A 26 -7.52 -9.70 -3.32
CA GLU A 26 -7.82 -11.10 -3.07
C GLU A 26 -8.57 -11.29 -1.76
N ARG A 27 -8.20 -10.49 -0.76
CA ARG A 27 -8.79 -10.60 0.56
C ARG A 27 -9.98 -9.67 0.75
N TYR A 28 -9.90 -8.49 0.17
CA TYR A 28 -10.92 -7.46 0.30
C TYR A 28 -11.28 -6.92 -1.08
N PRO A 29 -12.13 -7.65 -1.82
CA PRO A 29 -12.41 -7.27 -3.22
C PRO A 29 -13.02 -5.89 -3.39
N GLN A 30 -13.66 -5.36 -2.35
CA GLN A 30 -14.32 -4.05 -2.44
C GLN A 30 -13.43 -2.91 -1.98
N ALA A 31 -12.18 -3.19 -1.62
CA ALA A 31 -11.26 -2.16 -1.17
C ALA A 31 -10.89 -1.22 -2.30
N VAL A 32 -10.78 0.07 -1.97
CA VAL A 32 -10.30 1.08 -2.90
C VAL A 32 -8.88 1.44 -2.47
N ILE A 33 -7.93 1.29 -3.36
CA ILE A 33 -6.52 1.50 -3.06
C ILE A 33 -6.06 2.78 -3.70
N THR A 34 -5.51 3.68 -2.89
CA THR A 34 -5.03 4.98 -3.34
C THR A 34 -3.56 5.12 -2.98
N THR A 35 -2.74 5.42 -3.96
CA THR A 35 -1.34 5.72 -3.72
C THR A 35 -1.21 7.19 -3.40
N LEU A 36 -0.58 7.50 -2.28
CA LEU A 36 -0.42 8.88 -1.82
C LEU A 36 1.01 9.34 -2.07
N ASP A 37 1.12 10.56 -2.55
CA ASP A 37 2.42 11.19 -2.77
C ASP A 37 2.66 12.19 -1.66
N ILE A 38 3.34 11.73 -0.61
CA ILE A 38 3.61 12.56 0.58
C ILE A 38 5.12 12.78 0.65
N PRO A 39 5.61 13.94 0.20
CA PRO A 39 7.03 14.14 0.00
C PRO A 39 7.87 14.24 1.29
N TYR A 40 7.25 14.37 2.43
CA TYR A 40 7.99 14.50 3.69
C TYR A 40 7.93 13.27 4.57
N THR A 41 7.57 12.12 4.03
CA THR A 41 7.66 10.86 4.76
C THR A 41 8.94 10.15 4.36
N ASP A 42 9.41 9.28 5.25
CA ASP A 42 10.62 8.49 4.99
C ASP A 42 10.34 7.23 4.20
N GLU A 43 9.09 6.87 4.06
CA GLU A 43 8.71 5.68 3.34
C GLU A 43 8.76 5.92 1.83
N ASP A 44 9.11 4.87 1.10
CA ASP A 44 9.18 4.93 -0.35
C ASP A 44 7.80 5.00 -0.99
N LEU A 45 6.80 4.43 -0.33
CA LEU A 45 5.47 4.31 -0.90
C LEU A 45 4.44 4.43 0.22
N THR A 46 3.43 5.24 0.01
CA THR A 46 2.33 5.38 0.95
C THR A 46 1.03 5.00 0.25
N ILE A 47 0.31 4.06 0.83
CA ILE A 47 -0.92 3.55 0.23
C ILE A 47 -2.04 3.59 1.25
N GLU A 48 -3.17 4.15 0.83
CA GLU A 48 -4.38 4.13 1.63
C GLU A 48 -5.32 3.06 1.08
N VAL A 49 -5.80 2.22 1.98
CA VAL A 49 -6.77 1.16 1.63
C VAL A 49 -8.09 1.53 2.29
N SER A 50 -9.05 1.92 1.47
CA SER A 50 -10.36 2.34 1.96
C SER A 50 -11.36 1.20 1.80
N LEU A 51 -12.11 0.92 2.85
CA LEU A 51 -13.00 -0.22 2.92
C LEU A 51 -14.43 0.20 3.26
N PRO A 52 -15.42 -0.50 2.71
CA PRO A 52 -16.81 -0.23 3.08
C PRO A 52 -17.08 -0.70 4.50
N LYS A 53 -18.28 -0.40 4.98
CA LYS A 53 -18.73 -0.86 6.29
C LYS A 53 -18.64 -2.37 6.39
N GLY A 54 -18.42 -2.85 7.60
CA GLY A 54 -18.42 -4.27 7.87
C GLY A 54 -17.06 -4.87 8.11
N TYR A 55 -16.01 -4.14 7.80
CA TYR A 55 -14.66 -4.61 8.05
C TYR A 55 -14.10 -3.98 9.32
N ALA A 56 -13.40 -4.78 10.12
CA ALA A 56 -12.71 -4.28 11.31
C ALA A 56 -11.38 -3.70 10.87
N LEU A 57 -11.23 -2.38 10.95
CA LEU A 57 -10.04 -1.70 10.45
C LEU A 57 -8.76 -2.18 11.13
N ARG A 58 -8.84 -2.52 12.41
CA ARG A 58 -7.68 -3.02 13.13
C ARG A 58 -7.17 -4.33 12.50
N GLU A 59 -8.09 -5.24 12.20
CA GLU A 59 -7.72 -6.52 11.61
C GLU A 59 -7.17 -6.31 10.20
N VAL A 60 -7.76 -5.39 9.45
CA VAL A 60 -7.27 -5.07 8.12
C VAL A 60 -5.87 -4.49 8.20
N ASN A 61 -5.64 -3.57 9.13
CA ASN A 61 -4.30 -2.99 9.30
C ASN A 61 -3.26 -4.06 9.63
N ASP A 62 -3.60 -5.00 10.51
CA ASP A 62 -2.69 -6.08 10.86
C ASP A 62 -2.33 -6.91 9.64
N GLU A 63 -3.31 -7.21 8.81
CA GLU A 63 -3.08 -7.97 7.59
C GLU A 63 -2.23 -7.17 6.59
N LEU A 64 -2.50 -5.87 6.47
CA LEU A 64 -1.74 -5.01 5.57
C LEU A 64 -0.28 -4.93 5.98
N ILE A 65 -0.01 -4.83 7.28
CA ILE A 65 1.37 -4.80 7.78
C ILE A 65 2.08 -6.09 7.38
N ARG A 66 1.42 -7.22 7.54
CA ARG A 66 2.01 -8.51 7.19
C ARG A 66 2.34 -8.58 5.70
N VAL A 67 1.39 -8.19 4.86
CA VAL A 67 1.61 -8.18 3.41
C VAL A 67 2.73 -7.23 3.03
N CYS A 68 2.76 -6.05 3.65
CA CYS A 68 3.80 -5.07 3.36
C CYS A 68 5.18 -5.58 3.72
N LEU A 69 5.32 -6.27 4.86
CA LEU A 69 6.61 -6.81 5.26
C LEU A 69 7.13 -7.81 4.24
N GLU A 70 6.24 -8.64 3.70
CA GLU A 70 6.64 -9.60 2.67
C GLU A 70 7.14 -8.88 1.41
N ILE A 71 6.43 -7.84 0.98
CA ILE A 71 6.79 -7.10 -0.21
C ILE A 71 8.05 -6.28 0.00
N GLU A 72 8.19 -5.66 1.17
CA GLU A 72 9.38 -4.88 1.50
C GLU A 72 10.63 -5.74 1.49
N ASP A 73 10.53 -6.95 2.04
CA ASP A 73 11.63 -7.88 2.07
C ASP A 73 12.05 -8.31 0.67
N GLU A 74 11.06 -8.50 -0.19
CA GLU A 74 11.29 -8.99 -1.54
C GLU A 74 11.83 -7.91 -2.47
N LEU A 75 11.33 -6.68 -2.35
CA LEU A 75 11.65 -5.60 -3.28
C LEU A 75 12.55 -4.52 -2.72
N ALA A 76 12.94 -4.62 -1.45
CA ALA A 76 13.80 -3.65 -0.76
C ALA A 76 13.25 -2.23 -0.82
N VAL A 77 11.95 -2.09 -0.59
CA VAL A 77 11.29 -0.79 -0.51
C VAL A 77 10.58 -0.69 0.83
N THR A 78 10.29 0.54 1.27
CA THR A 78 9.53 0.75 2.49
C THR A 78 8.13 1.23 2.14
N ILE A 79 7.13 0.64 2.79
CA ILE A 79 5.72 0.92 2.47
C ILE A 79 4.98 1.31 3.73
N LEU A 80 4.29 2.43 3.68
CA LEU A 80 3.36 2.82 4.73
C LEU A 80 1.95 2.57 4.22
N THR A 81 1.15 1.82 4.98
CA THR A 81 -0.24 1.58 4.62
C THR A 81 -1.14 2.03 5.74
N GLN A 82 -2.33 2.45 5.37
CA GLN A 82 -3.38 2.83 6.31
C GLN A 82 -4.70 2.28 5.83
N ALA A 83 -5.45 1.66 6.74
CA ALA A 83 -6.81 1.25 6.45
C ALA A 83 -7.75 2.36 6.91
N SER A 84 -8.73 2.67 6.10
CA SER A 84 -9.71 3.69 6.42
C SER A 84 -11.08 3.28 5.89
N ARG A 85 -12.11 4.01 6.29
CA ARG A 85 -13.45 3.79 5.78
C ARG A 85 -13.66 4.58 4.50
N LEU A 86 -14.36 3.98 3.54
CA LEU A 86 -14.77 4.73 2.37
C LEU A 86 -15.69 5.87 2.80
N PRO A 87 -15.59 7.04 2.14
CA PRO A 87 -16.48 8.14 2.47
C PRO A 87 -17.92 7.74 2.32
N HIS A 88 -18.73 8.20 3.27
CA HIS A 88 -20.15 7.92 3.23
C HIS A 88 -20.79 8.88 2.25
N LYS A 89 -21.45 8.35 1.25
CA LYS A 89 -22.17 9.18 0.31
C LYS A 89 -23.50 9.54 0.89
N ALA A 90 -23.67 10.79 1.18
CA ALA A 90 -24.92 11.27 1.70
C ALA A 90 -25.97 11.38 0.61
#